data_7be59f49123a486b5bc24d643b859d0a
#
_entry.id   7be59f49123a486b5bc24d643b859d0a
#
_cell.length_a   1.000
_cell.length_b   1.000
_cell.length_c   1.000
_cell.angle_alpha   90.00
_cell.angle_beta   90.00
_cell.angle_gamma   90.00
#
_symmetry.space_group_name_H-M   'P 1'
#
loop_
_entity.id
_entity.type
_entity.pdbx_description
1 polymer ?
#
loop_
_entity_poly.entity_id
_entity_poly.type
_entity_poly.pdbx_seq_one_letter_code
_entity_poly.pdbx_strand_id
1 'polypeptide(L)'
;HKEYRRQRQMCIRDRVRSILDQAVNQDQSRLKPIQCFDMFMHISHAALLSSRRAATIALFSPDDEEMMTAKTGNWWQDNPQRAYANISAQILLDGFENKSVFTDIIANARQYGEPGFFFCYDREFSTNPCGEIGLYPTFKDDQGNVSSGWAVCNLNEIVVAKVRDADHLLQACKAAAFLGTLQASYTQTGYLGETTKKIIERDALLGVSMTGIMSNPNMIFDEMTLKQCSKAVHDKNVEIAKLININPALRCTTVKPSGNSSTVAGCSAGIHPYHAKKYIRTMRINKIN
;
A
#
# COMPACT_ATOMS: atom_id res chain seq x y z
N HIS A 1 -19.66 -11.00 20.74
CA HIS A 1 -18.87 -10.10 19.87
C HIS A 1 -18.24 -8.89 20.60
N LYS A 2 -18.94 -8.22 21.54
CA LYS A 2 -18.38 -7.07 22.29
C LYS A 2 -17.27 -7.48 23.26
N GLU A 3 -17.43 -8.61 23.92
CA GLU A 3 -16.47 -9.13 24.90
C GLU A 3 -15.17 -9.60 24.25
N TYR A 4 -15.26 -10.32 23.14
CA TYR A 4 -14.11 -10.73 22.33
C TYR A 4 -13.33 -9.52 21.79
N ARG A 5 -14.01 -8.45 21.34
CA ARG A 5 -13.35 -7.20 20.94
C ARG A 5 -12.62 -6.52 22.11
N ARG A 6 -13.24 -6.46 23.30
CA ARG A 6 -12.62 -5.90 24.51
C ARG A 6 -11.37 -6.70 24.90
N GLN A 7 -11.47 -8.01 24.96
CA GLN A 7 -10.36 -8.90 25.32
C GLN A 7 -9.20 -8.74 24.32
N ARG A 8 -9.48 -8.66 23.03
CA ARG A 8 -8.47 -8.44 21.98
C ARG A 8 -7.82 -7.06 22.10
N GLN A 9 -8.58 -6.01 22.37
CA GLN A 9 -8.04 -4.66 22.61
C GLN A 9 -7.16 -4.61 23.88
N MET A 10 -7.52 -5.31 24.93
CA MET A 10 -6.71 -5.42 26.14
C MET A 10 -5.37 -6.10 25.86
N CYS A 11 -5.37 -7.25 25.17
CA CYS A 11 -4.15 -7.96 24.82
C CYS A 11 -3.18 -7.11 23.99
N ILE A 12 -3.71 -6.25 23.10
CA ILE A 12 -2.88 -5.38 22.27
C ILE A 12 -2.28 -4.26 23.08
N ARG A 13 -3.09 -3.62 23.91
CA ARG A 13 -2.61 -2.59 24.83
C ARG A 13 -1.50 -3.13 25.73
N ASP A 14 -1.66 -4.34 26.23
CA ASP A 14 -0.66 -4.97 27.09
C ASP A 14 0.65 -5.28 26.35
N ARG A 15 0.57 -5.71 25.07
CA ARG A 15 1.76 -5.92 24.24
C ARG A 15 2.49 -4.62 23.92
N VAL A 16 1.73 -3.58 23.52
CA VAL A 16 2.32 -2.25 23.27
C VAL A 16 2.95 -1.71 24.56
N ARG A 17 2.27 -1.85 25.69
CA ARG A 17 2.81 -1.45 27.00
C ARG A 17 4.08 -2.21 27.36
N SER A 18 4.12 -3.51 27.13
CA SER A 18 5.33 -4.33 27.38
C SER A 18 6.54 -3.83 26.60
N ILE A 19 6.36 -3.43 25.34
CA ILE A 19 7.45 -2.87 24.52
C ILE A 19 7.92 -1.53 25.12
N LEU A 20 7.00 -0.67 25.53
CA LEU A 20 7.32 0.61 26.17
C LEU A 20 8.03 0.41 27.52
N ASP A 21 7.53 -0.49 28.36
CA ASP A 21 8.13 -0.81 29.66
C ASP A 21 9.56 -1.39 29.50
N GLN A 22 9.78 -2.20 28.46
CA GLN A 22 11.14 -2.68 28.14
C GLN A 22 12.08 -1.55 27.73
N ALA A 23 11.60 -0.61 26.89
CA ALA A 23 12.40 0.54 26.49
C ALA A 23 12.77 1.42 27.71
N VAL A 24 11.83 1.67 28.60
CA VAL A 24 12.05 2.42 29.86
C VAL A 24 13.04 1.70 30.75
N ASN A 25 12.89 0.38 30.95
CA ASN A 25 13.78 -0.41 31.81
C ASN A 25 15.22 -0.50 31.25
N GLN A 26 15.40 -0.24 29.96
CA GLN A 26 16.71 -0.16 29.30
C GLN A 26 17.25 1.26 29.18
N ASP A 27 16.67 2.24 29.87
CA ASP A 27 17.02 3.66 29.86
C ASP A 27 17.09 4.25 28.43
N GLN A 28 16.23 3.75 27.51
CA GLN A 28 16.21 4.25 26.15
C GLN A 28 15.54 5.62 26.09
N SER A 29 16.23 6.62 25.57
CA SER A 29 15.67 7.96 25.33
C SER A 29 14.73 8.03 24.14
N ARG A 30 14.81 7.05 23.22
CA ARG A 30 13.96 6.90 22.03
C ARG A 30 13.68 5.44 21.75
N LEU A 31 12.52 5.17 21.18
CA LEU A 31 12.21 3.84 20.66
C LEU A 31 13.06 3.53 19.44
N LYS A 32 13.49 2.30 19.32
CA LYS A 32 14.15 1.78 18.12
C LYS A 32 13.11 1.58 16.99
N PRO A 33 13.50 1.63 15.70
CA PRO A 33 12.60 1.37 14.58
C PRO A 33 11.87 0.03 14.70
N ILE A 34 12.55 -1.03 15.10
CA ILE A 34 11.94 -2.36 15.28
C ILE A 34 10.87 -2.37 16.37
N GLN A 35 11.02 -1.60 17.45
CA GLN A 35 10.02 -1.48 18.50
C GLN A 35 8.78 -0.74 18.01
N CYS A 36 8.98 0.36 17.28
CA CYS A 36 7.88 1.08 16.61
C CYS A 36 7.15 0.15 15.63
N PHE A 37 7.89 -0.59 14.81
CA PHE A 37 7.34 -1.56 13.87
C PHE A 37 6.48 -2.61 14.57
N ASP A 38 6.97 -3.27 15.62
CA ASP A 38 6.23 -4.27 16.35
C ASP A 38 4.98 -3.72 17.03
N MET A 39 5.04 -2.49 17.58
CA MET A 39 3.86 -1.82 18.13
C MET A 39 2.77 -1.60 17.08
N PHE A 40 3.14 -1.07 15.89
CA PHE A 40 2.21 -0.91 14.78
C PHE A 40 1.63 -2.25 14.31
N MET A 41 2.42 -3.31 14.31
CA MET A 41 1.94 -4.64 13.91
C MET A 41 0.94 -5.22 14.92
N HIS A 42 1.14 -5.01 16.21
CA HIS A 42 0.16 -5.38 17.22
C HIS A 42 -1.15 -4.60 17.08
N ILE A 43 -1.08 -3.29 16.79
CA ILE A 43 -2.26 -2.46 16.51
C ILE A 43 -2.98 -2.93 15.24
N SER A 44 -2.23 -3.20 14.17
CA SER A 44 -2.76 -3.70 12.91
C SER A 44 -3.48 -5.04 13.06
N HIS A 45 -2.96 -5.93 13.89
CA HIS A 45 -3.61 -7.20 14.24
C HIS A 45 -4.99 -7.01 14.87
N ALA A 46 -5.19 -5.91 15.63
CA ALA A 46 -6.50 -5.58 16.20
C ALA A 46 -7.50 -5.04 15.20
N ALA A 47 -7.02 -4.17 14.31
CA ALA A 47 -7.85 -3.48 13.34
C ALA A 47 -8.30 -4.42 12.22
N LEU A 48 -7.50 -5.42 11.89
CA LEU A 48 -7.79 -6.36 10.80
C LEU A 48 -8.74 -7.46 11.25
N LEU A 49 -10.01 -7.27 10.97
CA LEU A 49 -11.05 -8.30 11.12
C LEU A 49 -11.01 -9.34 9.98
N SER A 50 -10.15 -9.16 8.98
CA SER A 50 -10.05 -10.02 7.80
C SER A 50 -8.63 -10.51 7.56
N SER A 51 -8.49 -11.58 6.82
CA SER A 51 -7.26 -12.30 6.46
C SER A 51 -6.27 -11.54 5.56
N ARG A 52 -6.20 -10.21 5.62
CA ARG A 52 -5.25 -9.46 4.81
C ARG A 52 -3.83 -9.67 5.31
N ARG A 53 -2.96 -10.04 4.39
CA ARG A 53 -1.55 -10.32 4.66
C ARG A 53 -0.75 -9.09 5.04
N ALA A 54 -0.96 -7.98 4.36
CA ALA A 54 -0.24 -6.75 4.60
C ALA A 54 -1.21 -5.61 4.91
N ALA A 55 -1.10 -5.06 6.11
CA ALA A 55 -1.80 -3.86 6.53
C ALA A 55 -0.99 -2.61 6.19
N THR A 56 0.33 -2.75 6.11
CA THR A 56 1.28 -1.67 5.87
C THR A 56 2.55 -2.18 5.19
N ILE A 57 3.39 -1.26 4.80
CA ILE A 57 4.80 -1.51 4.49
C ILE A 57 5.64 -0.69 5.47
N ALA A 58 6.70 -1.28 6.01
CA ALA A 58 7.71 -0.56 6.77
C ALA A 58 8.90 -0.29 5.86
N LEU A 59 9.19 0.99 5.66
CA LEU A 59 10.39 1.46 4.98
C LEU A 59 11.43 1.82 6.05
N PHE A 60 12.65 1.33 5.89
CA PHE A 60 13.72 1.50 6.89
C PHE A 60 15.07 1.76 6.22
N SER A 61 16.00 2.37 6.96
CA SER A 61 17.37 2.58 6.47
C SER A 61 18.07 1.24 6.30
N PRO A 62 18.80 1.01 5.19
CA PRO A 62 19.57 -0.22 5.01
C PRO A 62 20.65 -0.44 6.07
N ASP A 63 21.01 0.59 6.83
CA ASP A 63 21.97 0.51 7.95
C ASP A 63 21.30 -0.01 9.25
N ASP A 64 19.97 -0.19 9.27
CA ASP A 64 19.27 -0.72 10.43
C ASP A 64 19.27 -2.26 10.40
N GLU A 65 20.26 -2.85 11.08
CA GLU A 65 20.46 -4.30 11.12
C GLU A 65 19.27 -5.04 11.77
N GLU A 66 18.62 -4.45 12.78
CA GLU A 66 17.45 -5.05 13.44
C GLU A 66 16.25 -5.15 12.49
N MET A 67 16.03 -4.09 11.70
CA MET A 67 14.98 -4.10 10.67
C MET A 67 15.35 -4.99 9.47
N MET A 68 16.64 -5.00 9.07
CA MET A 68 17.13 -5.86 7.99
C MET A 68 16.88 -7.35 8.29
N THR A 69 17.00 -7.74 9.54
CA THR A 69 16.83 -9.13 10.00
C THR A 69 15.46 -9.40 10.66
N ALA A 70 14.56 -8.44 10.65
CA ALA A 70 13.28 -8.50 11.37
C ALA A 70 12.43 -9.74 11.01
N LYS A 71 12.58 -10.26 9.80
CA LYS A 71 11.87 -11.45 9.31
C LYS A 71 12.81 -12.57 8.87
N THR A 72 13.87 -12.79 9.64
CA THR A 72 14.79 -13.92 9.47
C THR A 72 14.60 -14.96 10.57
N GLY A 73 15.20 -16.15 10.42
CA GLY A 73 15.08 -17.23 11.40
C GLY A 73 13.63 -17.70 11.56
N ASN A 74 13.23 -18.00 12.78
CA ASN A 74 11.89 -18.46 13.12
C ASN A 74 10.92 -17.33 13.47
N TRP A 75 11.08 -16.17 12.82
CA TRP A 75 10.30 -14.97 13.11
C TRP A 75 8.78 -15.17 13.16
N TRP A 76 8.25 -16.11 12.38
CA TRP A 76 6.81 -16.43 12.38
C TRP A 76 6.31 -17.10 13.67
N GLN A 77 7.21 -17.65 14.47
CA GLN A 77 6.93 -18.19 15.81
C GLN A 77 7.20 -17.14 16.87
N ASP A 78 8.36 -16.47 16.78
CA ASP A 78 8.84 -15.53 17.79
C ASP A 78 8.11 -14.17 17.71
N ASN A 79 7.84 -13.71 16.49
CA ASN A 79 7.23 -12.41 16.18
C ASN A 79 6.11 -12.51 15.14
N PRO A 80 5.06 -13.31 15.37
CA PRO A 80 4.02 -13.59 14.37
C PRO A 80 3.24 -12.35 13.92
N GLN A 81 3.23 -11.25 14.72
CA GLN A 81 2.63 -9.98 14.35
C GLN A 81 3.29 -9.37 13.12
N ARG A 82 4.58 -9.63 12.85
CA ARG A 82 5.30 -9.09 11.70
C ARG A 82 4.76 -9.58 10.35
N ALA A 83 3.92 -10.62 10.35
CA ALA A 83 3.23 -11.09 9.16
C ALA A 83 2.21 -10.09 8.58
N TYR A 84 1.84 -9.06 9.31
CA TYR A 84 0.87 -8.04 8.87
C TYR A 84 1.47 -6.88 8.08
N ALA A 85 2.77 -6.85 7.89
CA ALA A 85 3.44 -5.86 7.05
C ALA A 85 4.31 -6.51 5.99
N ASN A 86 4.57 -5.77 4.90
CA ASN A 86 5.76 -5.92 4.09
C ASN A 86 6.87 -5.05 4.68
N ILE A 87 8.14 -5.41 4.46
CA ILE A 87 9.30 -4.62 4.85
C ILE A 87 10.20 -4.40 3.65
N SER A 88 10.75 -3.18 3.49
CA SER A 88 11.68 -2.86 2.40
C SER A 88 12.73 -1.87 2.87
N ALA A 89 13.97 -2.11 2.46
CA ALA A 89 15.04 -1.15 2.67
C ALA A 89 14.87 0.04 1.71
N GLN A 90 14.88 1.25 2.25
CA GLN A 90 14.76 2.49 1.50
C GLN A 90 16.13 2.93 0.99
N ILE A 91 16.32 2.82 -0.32
CA ILE A 91 17.56 3.14 -1.02
C ILE A 91 17.43 4.52 -1.65
N LEU A 92 18.23 5.48 -1.16
CA LEU A 92 18.38 6.78 -1.82
C LEU A 92 19.20 6.62 -3.08
N LEU A 93 18.69 7.09 -4.21
CA LEU A 93 19.38 6.99 -5.50
C LEU A 93 20.55 7.96 -5.61
N ASP A 94 20.48 9.11 -4.91
CA ASP A 94 21.56 10.07 -4.90
C ASP A 94 22.65 9.66 -3.89
N GLY A 95 23.85 9.38 -4.41
CA GLY A 95 25.03 9.05 -3.59
C GLY A 95 25.06 7.63 -3.03
N PHE A 96 24.25 6.72 -3.54
CA PHE A 96 24.27 5.32 -3.10
C PHE A 96 25.41 4.55 -3.78
N GLU A 97 26.50 4.32 -3.06
CA GLU A 97 27.68 3.60 -3.54
C GLU A 97 27.85 2.19 -2.96
N ASN A 98 27.09 1.85 -1.93
CA ASN A 98 27.30 0.62 -1.18
C ASN A 98 26.65 -0.61 -1.81
N LYS A 99 27.38 -1.31 -2.67
CA LYS A 99 26.93 -2.55 -3.33
C LYS A 99 26.72 -3.72 -2.36
N SER A 100 27.35 -3.75 -1.19
CA SER A 100 27.21 -4.85 -0.23
C SER A 100 25.78 -4.93 0.32
N VAL A 101 25.13 -3.79 0.53
CA VAL A 101 23.72 -3.71 0.97
C VAL A 101 22.79 -4.48 0.03
N PHE A 102 23.00 -4.42 -1.29
CA PHE A 102 22.20 -5.21 -2.22
C PHE A 102 22.40 -6.70 -2.02
N THR A 103 23.63 -7.12 -1.78
CA THR A 103 23.95 -8.54 -1.54
C THR A 103 23.25 -9.05 -0.29
N ASP A 104 23.23 -8.28 0.79
CA ASP A 104 22.60 -8.64 2.06
C ASP A 104 21.08 -8.71 1.93
N ILE A 105 20.48 -7.72 1.29
CA ILE A 105 19.03 -7.73 1.01
C ILE A 105 18.66 -8.95 0.16
N ILE A 106 19.41 -9.22 -0.93
CA ILE A 106 19.15 -10.37 -1.81
C ILE A 106 19.30 -11.69 -1.06
N ALA A 107 20.33 -11.82 -0.19
CA ALA A 107 20.55 -13.01 0.60
C ALA A 107 19.35 -13.31 1.53
N ASN A 108 18.87 -12.31 2.26
CA ASN A 108 17.71 -12.43 3.12
C ASN A 108 16.43 -12.68 2.31
N ALA A 109 16.19 -11.94 1.24
CA ALA A 109 15.02 -12.10 0.39
C ALA A 109 14.96 -13.48 -0.27
N ARG A 110 16.09 -14.03 -0.67
CA ARG A 110 16.17 -15.39 -1.25
C ARG A 110 15.70 -16.46 -0.27
N GLN A 111 16.02 -16.31 1.01
CA GLN A 111 15.70 -17.30 2.03
C GLN A 111 14.32 -17.08 2.66
N TYR A 112 13.93 -15.84 2.90
CA TYR A 112 12.75 -15.47 3.68
C TYR A 112 11.70 -14.69 2.88
N GLY A 113 12.00 -14.24 1.66
CA GLY A 113 11.13 -13.45 0.79
C GLY A 113 11.17 -11.95 1.07
N GLU A 114 11.83 -11.51 2.14
CA GLU A 114 11.93 -10.11 2.57
C GLU A 114 13.29 -9.88 3.26
N PRO A 115 13.77 -8.63 3.37
CA PRO A 115 13.16 -7.38 2.91
C PRO A 115 13.20 -7.20 1.40
N GLY A 116 12.34 -6.29 0.89
CA GLY A 116 12.39 -5.81 -0.49
C GLY A 116 13.27 -4.56 -0.63
N PHE A 117 13.27 -3.98 -1.84
CA PHE A 117 13.90 -2.70 -2.16
C PHE A 117 12.85 -1.63 -2.39
N PHE A 118 13.11 -0.43 -1.90
CA PHE A 118 12.34 0.76 -2.24
C PHE A 118 13.30 1.88 -2.64
N PHE A 119 13.32 2.20 -3.94
CA PHE A 119 14.20 3.22 -4.49
C PHE A 119 13.52 4.59 -4.47
N CYS A 120 14.19 5.60 -3.95
CA CYS A 120 13.67 6.96 -3.91
C CYS A 120 14.79 8.00 -3.96
N TYR A 121 14.42 9.25 -4.23
CA TYR A 121 15.32 10.42 -4.17
C TYR A 121 15.15 11.21 -2.86
N ASP A 122 14.06 10.98 -2.14
CA ASP A 122 13.72 11.70 -0.92
C ASP A 122 13.19 10.69 0.11
N ARG A 123 13.71 10.74 1.34
CA ARG A 123 13.33 9.84 2.44
C ARG A 123 11.88 10.00 2.89
N GLU A 124 11.29 11.18 2.65
CA GLU A 124 9.88 11.44 2.94
C GLU A 124 8.93 10.76 1.95
N PHE A 125 9.47 10.27 0.83
CA PHE A 125 8.70 9.52 -0.15
C PHE A 125 8.39 8.13 0.37
N SER A 126 7.13 7.75 0.31
CA SER A 126 6.65 6.46 0.79
C SER A 126 5.71 5.78 -0.21
N THR A 127 5.17 4.64 0.15
CA THR A 127 4.27 3.88 -0.70
C THR A 127 3.23 3.14 0.16
N ASN A 128 2.18 2.64 -0.48
CA ASN A 128 1.23 1.71 0.13
C ASN A 128 1.84 0.29 0.26
N PRO A 129 1.21 -0.64 1.00
CA PRO A 129 1.77 -1.97 1.28
C PRO A 129 2.18 -2.80 0.06
N CYS A 130 1.59 -2.55 -1.10
CA CYS A 130 1.87 -3.29 -2.32
C CYS A 130 2.86 -2.57 -3.26
N GLY A 131 3.27 -1.35 -2.93
CA GLY A 131 4.30 -0.61 -3.66
C GLY A 131 3.83 0.10 -4.94
N GLU A 132 2.54 0.05 -5.29
CA GLU A 132 2.03 0.59 -6.55
C GLU A 132 1.66 2.08 -6.51
N ILE A 133 1.58 2.68 -5.33
CA ILE A 133 1.19 4.08 -5.15
C ILE A 133 2.32 4.86 -4.48
N GLY A 134 2.88 5.82 -5.18
CA GLY A 134 3.79 6.78 -4.56
C GLY A 134 3.03 7.76 -3.69
N LEU A 135 3.43 7.88 -2.42
CA LEU A 135 2.83 8.73 -1.41
C LEU A 135 3.85 9.74 -0.90
N TYR A 136 3.41 10.97 -0.60
CA TYR A 136 4.24 12.00 0.01
C TYR A 136 3.50 12.58 1.24
N PRO A 137 3.63 11.93 2.42
CA PRO A 137 2.84 12.24 3.61
C PRO A 137 3.34 13.45 4.38
N THR A 138 4.03 14.39 3.73
CA THR A 138 4.49 15.64 4.32
C THR A 138 3.79 16.84 3.68
N PHE A 139 3.61 17.89 4.48
CA PHE A 139 3.04 19.16 4.07
C PHE A 139 3.98 20.28 4.50
N LYS A 140 4.32 21.15 3.58
CA LYS A 140 5.08 22.37 3.82
C LYS A 140 4.14 23.55 3.75
N ASP A 141 4.06 24.34 4.82
CA ASP A 141 3.24 25.54 4.86
C ASP A 141 3.92 26.73 4.16
N ASP A 142 3.20 27.84 4.05
CA ASP A 142 3.69 29.08 3.41
C ASP A 142 4.88 29.73 4.16
N GLN A 143 5.07 29.36 5.41
CA GLN A 143 6.19 29.80 6.25
C GLN A 143 7.42 28.87 6.15
N GLY A 144 7.28 27.78 5.40
CA GLY A 144 8.33 26.79 5.22
C GLY A 144 8.39 25.69 6.30
N ASN A 145 7.45 25.68 7.27
CA ASN A 145 7.40 24.63 8.28
C ASN A 145 6.91 23.33 7.66
N VAL A 146 7.61 22.25 7.95
CA VAL A 146 7.25 20.90 7.47
C VAL A 146 6.53 20.13 8.57
N SER A 147 5.39 19.56 8.22
CA SER A 147 4.61 18.68 9.11
C SER A 147 4.27 17.38 8.41
N SER A 148 4.24 16.27 9.16
CA SER A 148 3.90 14.95 8.65
C SER A 148 2.46 14.59 8.97
N GLY A 149 1.82 13.86 8.06
CA GLY A 149 0.46 13.36 8.20
C GLY A 149 0.32 12.01 7.48
N TRP A 150 -0.87 11.76 6.96
CA TRP A 150 -1.19 10.56 6.20
C TRP A 150 -1.56 10.94 4.77
N ALA A 151 -1.06 10.18 3.79
CA ALA A 151 -1.49 10.28 2.40
C ALA A 151 -2.43 9.11 2.07
N VAL A 152 -3.38 9.35 1.19
CA VAL A 152 -4.43 8.39 0.81
C VAL A 152 -4.53 8.32 -0.71
N CYS A 153 -4.79 7.14 -1.25
CA CYS A 153 -5.10 6.95 -2.66
C CYS A 153 -6.43 6.22 -2.83
N ASN A 154 -7.24 6.70 -3.79
CA ASN A 154 -8.53 6.15 -4.14
C ASN A 154 -8.39 5.14 -5.27
N LEU A 155 -8.38 3.85 -4.93
CA LEU A 155 -8.11 2.76 -5.85
C LEU A 155 -9.39 2.26 -6.52
N ASN A 156 -9.35 2.14 -7.85
CA ASN A 156 -10.38 1.51 -8.67
C ASN A 156 -9.76 0.46 -9.59
N GLU A 157 -10.56 -0.51 -10.02
CA GLU A 157 -10.04 -1.62 -10.80
C GLU A 157 -11.02 -2.01 -11.90
N ILE A 158 -10.54 -1.98 -13.16
CA ILE A 158 -11.28 -2.37 -14.35
C ILE A 158 -10.99 -3.84 -14.65
N VAL A 159 -12.03 -4.66 -14.76
CA VAL A 159 -11.90 -6.08 -15.09
C VAL A 159 -11.82 -6.25 -16.60
N VAL A 160 -10.60 -6.28 -17.14
CA VAL A 160 -10.35 -6.31 -18.58
C VAL A 160 -10.91 -7.58 -19.23
N ALA A 161 -10.92 -8.69 -18.53
CA ALA A 161 -11.51 -9.94 -19.02
C ALA A 161 -13.00 -9.82 -19.42
N LYS A 162 -13.71 -8.78 -18.93
CA LYS A 162 -15.11 -8.48 -19.23
C LYS A 162 -15.31 -7.36 -20.24
N VAL A 163 -14.21 -6.77 -20.72
CA VAL A 163 -14.22 -5.70 -21.71
C VAL A 163 -14.34 -6.31 -23.11
N ARG A 164 -15.21 -5.80 -23.94
CA ARG A 164 -15.53 -6.34 -25.28
C ARG A 164 -14.61 -5.78 -26.37
N ASP A 165 -14.37 -4.48 -26.33
CA ASP A 165 -13.66 -3.72 -27.36
C ASP A 165 -13.01 -2.47 -26.75
N ALA A 166 -12.27 -1.72 -27.54
CA ALA A 166 -11.55 -0.52 -27.12
C ALA A 166 -12.50 0.59 -26.62
N ASP A 167 -13.66 0.76 -27.25
CA ASP A 167 -14.65 1.76 -26.83
C ASP A 167 -15.24 1.40 -25.46
N HIS A 168 -15.53 0.13 -25.22
CA HIS A 168 -15.98 -0.33 -23.92
C HIS A 168 -14.90 -0.11 -22.84
N LEU A 169 -13.62 -0.36 -23.16
CA LEU A 169 -12.51 -0.07 -22.26
C LEU A 169 -12.45 1.41 -21.92
N LEU A 170 -12.57 2.28 -22.93
CA LEU A 170 -12.54 3.73 -22.75
C LEU A 170 -13.69 4.21 -21.84
N GLN A 171 -14.90 3.67 -22.00
CA GLN A 171 -16.03 3.99 -21.12
C GLN A 171 -15.81 3.47 -19.69
N ALA A 172 -15.25 2.27 -19.53
CA ALA A 172 -14.90 1.73 -18.21
C ALA A 172 -13.84 2.60 -17.51
N CYS A 173 -12.86 3.11 -18.25
CA CYS A 173 -11.86 4.04 -17.75
C CYS A 173 -12.49 5.35 -17.25
N LYS A 174 -13.40 5.93 -18.00
CA LYS A 174 -14.14 7.14 -17.59
C LYS A 174 -14.99 6.89 -16.35
N ALA A 175 -15.69 5.75 -16.29
CA ALA A 175 -16.50 5.37 -15.13
C ALA A 175 -15.62 5.17 -13.86
N ALA A 176 -14.49 4.50 -13.99
CA ALA A 176 -13.55 4.32 -12.89
C ALA A 176 -12.98 5.66 -12.38
N ALA A 177 -12.61 6.57 -13.30
CA ALA A 177 -12.17 7.91 -12.95
C ALA A 177 -13.25 8.73 -12.24
N PHE A 178 -14.49 8.64 -12.71
CA PHE A 178 -15.65 9.28 -12.07
C PHE A 178 -15.82 8.80 -10.62
N LEU A 179 -15.87 7.49 -10.39
CA LEU A 179 -16.02 6.90 -9.07
C LEU A 179 -14.84 7.25 -8.15
N GLY A 180 -13.60 7.19 -8.67
CA GLY A 180 -12.41 7.54 -7.92
C GLY A 180 -12.39 9.00 -7.50
N THR A 181 -12.82 9.91 -8.37
CA THR A 181 -12.90 11.34 -8.07
C THR A 181 -13.97 11.65 -7.01
N LEU A 182 -15.13 10.99 -7.08
CA LEU A 182 -16.13 11.08 -6.01
C LEU A 182 -15.57 10.56 -4.68
N GLN A 183 -14.84 9.46 -4.71
CA GLN A 183 -14.21 8.91 -3.50
C GLN A 183 -13.17 9.87 -2.92
N ALA A 184 -12.40 10.58 -3.77
CA ALA A 184 -11.40 11.57 -3.35
C ALA A 184 -12.01 12.78 -2.62
N SER A 185 -13.32 13.04 -2.74
CA SER A 185 -14.01 14.10 -1.99
C SER A 185 -14.22 13.79 -0.50
N TYR A 186 -13.99 12.54 -0.07
CA TYR A 186 -14.08 12.16 1.34
C TYR A 186 -12.80 12.56 2.09
N THR A 187 -12.71 13.83 2.48
CA THR A 187 -11.54 14.40 3.18
C THR A 187 -11.76 14.57 4.69
N GLN A 188 -12.91 14.12 5.21
CA GLN A 188 -13.26 14.22 6.62
C GLN A 188 -12.52 13.15 7.45
N THR A 189 -11.28 13.43 7.79
CA THR A 189 -10.39 12.53 8.54
C THR A 189 -10.10 13.06 9.95
N GLY A 190 -11.13 13.57 10.66
CA GLY A 190 -11.02 14.36 11.88
C GLY A 190 -10.05 13.83 12.95
N TYR A 191 -9.93 12.51 13.09
CA TYR A 191 -9.01 11.90 14.06
C TYR A 191 -7.54 11.81 13.56
N LEU A 192 -7.27 12.06 12.28
CA LEU A 192 -5.92 12.07 11.71
C LEU A 192 -5.28 13.46 11.67
N GLY A 193 -6.01 14.49 12.07
CA GLY A 193 -5.52 15.87 12.17
C GLY A 193 -5.53 16.67 10.87
N GLU A 194 -5.36 17.99 11.00
CA GLU A 194 -5.47 18.95 9.90
C GLU A 194 -4.37 18.79 8.84
N THR A 195 -3.16 18.41 9.22
CA THR A 195 -2.07 18.14 8.27
C THR A 195 -2.45 17.04 7.28
N THR A 196 -3.06 15.96 7.76
CA THR A 196 -3.56 14.86 6.91
C THR A 196 -4.63 15.35 5.94
N LYS A 197 -5.57 16.15 6.41
CA LYS A 197 -6.61 16.74 5.55
C LYS A 197 -5.99 17.56 4.42
N LYS A 198 -5.04 18.44 4.73
CA LYS A 198 -4.32 19.25 3.75
C LYS A 198 -3.58 18.40 2.71
N ILE A 199 -2.94 17.30 3.13
CA ILE A 199 -2.26 16.37 2.24
C ILE A 199 -3.25 15.68 1.29
N ILE A 200 -4.36 15.17 1.82
CA ILE A 200 -5.39 14.48 1.03
C ILE A 200 -6.03 15.44 0.03
N GLU A 201 -6.34 16.67 0.45
CA GLU A 201 -6.92 17.70 -0.41
C GLU A 201 -5.93 18.20 -1.48
N ARG A 202 -4.64 18.31 -1.14
CA ARG A 202 -3.58 18.68 -2.09
C ARG A 202 -3.43 17.63 -3.18
N ASP A 203 -3.35 16.37 -2.82
CA ASP A 203 -2.96 15.29 -3.73
C ASP A 203 -4.17 14.68 -4.45
N ALA A 204 -5.32 14.57 -3.81
CA ALA A 204 -6.57 13.97 -4.30
C ALA A 204 -6.35 12.69 -5.13
N LEU A 205 -5.37 11.84 -4.73
CA LEU A 205 -4.81 10.75 -5.54
C LEU A 205 -5.86 9.74 -5.99
N LEU A 206 -5.83 9.41 -7.27
CA LEU A 206 -6.54 8.28 -7.85
C LEU A 206 -5.56 7.16 -8.22
N GLY A 207 -6.04 5.94 -8.18
CA GLY A 207 -5.34 4.78 -8.67
C GLY A 207 -6.26 3.93 -9.54
N VAL A 208 -6.58 4.41 -10.74
CA VAL A 208 -7.32 3.62 -11.73
C VAL A 208 -6.38 2.58 -12.31
N SER A 209 -6.74 1.32 -12.16
CA SER A 209 -5.94 0.16 -12.55
C SER A 209 -6.78 -0.81 -13.39
N MET A 210 -6.09 -1.77 -13.99
CA MET A 210 -6.69 -2.87 -14.73
C MET A 210 -6.31 -4.21 -14.12
N THR A 211 -7.23 -5.18 -14.14
CA THR A 211 -6.97 -6.57 -13.74
C THR A 211 -7.46 -7.53 -14.81
N GLY A 212 -6.86 -8.71 -14.88
CA GLY A 212 -7.11 -9.65 -15.96
C GLY A 212 -6.45 -9.22 -17.27
N ILE A 213 -5.36 -8.47 -17.21
CA ILE A 213 -4.61 -7.97 -18.38
C ILE A 213 -4.24 -9.12 -19.31
N MET A 214 -3.68 -10.20 -18.76
CA MET A 214 -3.29 -11.37 -19.54
C MET A 214 -4.46 -12.26 -19.98
N SER A 215 -5.69 -11.93 -19.59
CA SER A 215 -6.90 -12.57 -20.12
C SER A 215 -7.32 -11.98 -21.49
N ASN A 216 -6.86 -10.77 -21.83
CA ASN A 216 -7.12 -10.12 -23.12
C ASN A 216 -5.90 -9.30 -23.60
N PRO A 217 -4.75 -9.95 -23.82
CA PRO A 217 -3.50 -9.25 -24.07
C PRO A 217 -3.50 -8.44 -25.36
N ASN A 218 -4.15 -8.93 -26.43
CA ASN A 218 -4.13 -8.26 -27.73
C ASN A 218 -4.77 -6.86 -27.72
N MET A 219 -5.79 -6.66 -26.87
CA MET A 219 -6.42 -5.36 -26.71
C MET A 219 -5.62 -4.45 -25.80
N ILE A 220 -5.05 -5.01 -24.74
CA ILE A 220 -4.37 -4.20 -23.72
C ILE A 220 -2.96 -3.81 -24.12
N PHE A 221 -2.27 -4.58 -24.94
CA PHE A 221 -0.93 -4.21 -25.41
C PHE A 221 -0.93 -3.34 -26.67
N ASP A 222 -2.09 -2.75 -27.02
CA ASP A 222 -2.15 -1.67 -27.99
C ASP A 222 -1.80 -0.33 -27.31
N GLU A 223 -0.64 0.21 -27.62
CA GLU A 223 -0.12 1.44 -27.01
C GLU A 223 -1.04 2.64 -27.24
N MET A 224 -1.65 2.74 -28.43
CA MET A 224 -2.54 3.86 -28.76
C MET A 224 -3.81 3.82 -27.89
N THR A 225 -4.43 2.66 -27.77
CA THR A 225 -5.59 2.45 -26.89
C THR A 225 -5.26 2.78 -25.43
N LEU A 226 -4.11 2.32 -24.91
CA LEU A 226 -3.70 2.63 -23.54
C LEU A 226 -3.46 4.13 -23.32
N LYS A 227 -2.84 4.83 -24.26
CA LYS A 227 -2.66 6.29 -24.18
C LYS A 227 -4.00 7.03 -24.18
N GLN A 228 -4.94 6.62 -25.02
CA GLN A 228 -6.29 7.18 -25.06
C GLN A 228 -7.04 6.94 -23.76
N CYS A 229 -6.95 5.74 -23.19
CA CYS A 229 -7.53 5.39 -21.91
C CYS A 229 -6.95 6.22 -20.75
N SER A 230 -5.63 6.33 -20.69
CA SER A 230 -4.95 7.16 -19.68
C SER A 230 -5.38 8.63 -19.77
N LYS A 231 -5.42 9.18 -20.99
CA LYS A 231 -5.92 10.55 -21.22
C LYS A 231 -7.37 10.70 -20.77
N ALA A 232 -8.24 9.75 -21.11
CA ALA A 232 -9.65 9.80 -20.73
C ALA A 232 -9.87 9.73 -19.22
N VAL A 233 -9.06 8.96 -18.50
CA VAL A 233 -9.06 8.93 -17.02
C VAL A 233 -8.72 10.30 -16.47
N HIS A 234 -7.65 10.91 -16.96
CA HIS A 234 -7.19 12.22 -16.53
C HIS A 234 -8.23 13.32 -16.81
N ASP A 235 -8.71 13.38 -18.06
CA ASP A 235 -9.71 14.38 -18.48
C ASP A 235 -11.01 14.27 -17.65
N LYS A 236 -11.48 13.03 -17.41
CA LYS A 236 -12.68 12.78 -16.59
C LYS A 236 -12.45 13.17 -15.13
N ASN A 237 -11.28 12.92 -14.57
CA ASN A 237 -10.94 13.38 -13.23
C ASN A 237 -11.01 14.90 -13.12
N VAL A 238 -10.39 15.63 -14.07
CA VAL A 238 -10.40 17.11 -14.08
C VAL A 238 -11.84 17.65 -14.20
N GLU A 239 -12.63 17.07 -15.10
CA GLU A 239 -14.04 17.42 -15.28
C GLU A 239 -14.84 17.29 -13.99
N ILE A 240 -14.76 16.13 -13.34
CA ILE A 240 -15.55 15.84 -12.13
C ILE A 240 -15.01 16.60 -10.92
N ALA A 241 -13.70 16.72 -10.77
CA ALA A 241 -13.09 17.48 -9.68
C ALA A 241 -13.56 18.95 -9.69
N LYS A 242 -13.64 19.56 -10.90
CA LYS A 242 -14.19 20.91 -11.06
C LYS A 242 -15.68 20.98 -10.67
N LEU A 243 -16.48 19.99 -11.05
CA LEU A 243 -17.91 19.97 -10.73
C LEU A 243 -18.18 19.87 -9.22
N ILE A 244 -17.38 19.10 -8.49
CA ILE A 244 -17.55 18.90 -7.04
C ILE A 244 -16.62 19.80 -6.19
N ASN A 245 -15.92 20.73 -6.84
CA ASN A 245 -15.05 21.73 -6.21
C ASN A 245 -13.96 21.11 -5.31
N ILE A 246 -13.20 20.14 -5.86
CA ILE A 246 -11.98 19.59 -5.26
C ILE A 246 -10.80 19.77 -6.20
N ASN A 247 -9.59 19.57 -5.72
CA ASN A 247 -8.41 19.57 -6.58
C ASN A 247 -8.44 18.39 -7.55
N PRO A 248 -8.01 18.56 -8.81
CA PRO A 248 -7.70 17.44 -9.67
C PRO A 248 -6.63 16.56 -9.06
N ALA A 249 -6.74 15.26 -9.29
CA ALA A 249 -5.78 14.31 -8.76
C ALA A 249 -4.36 14.56 -9.32
N LEU A 250 -3.37 14.56 -8.45
CA LEU A 250 -1.96 14.68 -8.83
C LEU A 250 -1.53 13.53 -9.73
N ARG A 251 -2.08 12.34 -9.50
CA ARG A 251 -1.88 11.12 -10.30
C ARG A 251 -3.18 10.34 -10.37
N CYS A 252 -3.47 9.73 -11.54
CA CYS A 252 -4.77 9.11 -11.80
C CYS A 252 -4.70 7.60 -12.04
N THR A 253 -3.57 7.06 -12.53
CA THR A 253 -3.45 5.67 -12.96
C THR A 253 -2.36 4.93 -12.21
N THR A 254 -2.52 3.61 -12.08
CA THR A 254 -1.53 2.74 -11.45
C THR A 254 -1.63 1.31 -11.98
N VAL A 255 -0.65 0.48 -11.66
CA VAL A 255 -0.67 -0.97 -11.91
C VAL A 255 -0.82 -1.69 -10.58
N LYS A 256 -2.06 -1.99 -10.21
CA LYS A 256 -2.38 -2.66 -8.95
C LYS A 256 -2.18 -4.18 -9.06
N PRO A 257 -1.65 -4.86 -8.03
CA PRO A 257 -1.45 -6.32 -8.06
C PRO A 257 -2.74 -7.14 -7.97
N SER A 258 -3.87 -6.53 -7.62
CA SER A 258 -5.23 -7.07 -7.67
C SER A 258 -5.57 -8.26 -6.75
N GLY A 259 -4.63 -8.99 -6.21
CA GLY A 259 -4.83 -10.01 -5.18
C GLY A 259 -6.15 -10.80 -5.26
N ASN A 260 -6.93 -10.77 -4.17
CA ASN A 260 -8.20 -11.50 -4.07
C ASN A 260 -9.33 -10.94 -4.94
N SER A 261 -9.31 -9.65 -5.32
CA SER A 261 -10.35 -9.04 -6.16
C SER A 261 -10.41 -9.70 -7.55
N SER A 262 -9.27 -10.07 -8.11
CA SER A 262 -9.22 -10.80 -9.38
C SER A 262 -9.90 -12.17 -9.31
N THR A 263 -9.77 -12.86 -8.17
CA THR A 263 -10.43 -14.16 -7.95
C THR A 263 -11.95 -14.02 -7.93
N VAL A 264 -12.45 -13.00 -7.24
CA VAL A 264 -13.91 -12.69 -7.22
C VAL A 264 -14.39 -12.28 -8.62
N ALA A 265 -13.57 -11.54 -9.36
CA ALA A 265 -13.86 -11.13 -10.73
C ALA A 265 -13.75 -12.28 -11.76
N GLY A 266 -13.13 -13.40 -11.40
CA GLY A 266 -12.95 -14.57 -12.28
C GLY A 266 -11.92 -14.33 -13.38
N CYS A 267 -10.86 -13.57 -13.09
CA CYS A 267 -9.80 -13.25 -14.05
C CYS A 267 -8.40 -13.44 -13.46
N SER A 268 -7.36 -13.31 -14.29
CA SER A 268 -5.97 -13.29 -13.83
C SER A 268 -5.69 -12.04 -12.97
N ALA A 269 -4.68 -12.11 -12.09
CA ALA A 269 -4.41 -11.08 -11.11
C ALA A 269 -3.57 -9.94 -11.71
N GLY A 270 -4.14 -8.74 -11.80
CA GLY A 270 -3.44 -7.55 -12.29
C GLY A 270 -2.80 -7.80 -13.66
N ILE A 271 -1.49 -7.61 -13.74
CA ILE A 271 -0.68 -7.83 -14.96
C ILE A 271 -0.25 -9.30 -15.15
N HIS A 272 -0.39 -10.13 -14.10
CA HIS A 272 0.09 -11.52 -14.15
C HIS A 272 -0.80 -12.42 -14.99
N PRO A 273 -0.23 -13.40 -15.73
CA PRO A 273 -1.01 -14.47 -16.35
C PRO A 273 -1.60 -15.41 -15.30
N TYR A 274 -2.49 -16.31 -15.70
CA TYR A 274 -2.84 -17.45 -14.90
C TYR A 274 -1.60 -18.32 -14.62
N HIS A 275 -1.55 -18.89 -13.44
CA HIS A 275 -0.41 -19.72 -13.01
C HIS A 275 -0.20 -20.96 -13.92
N ALA A 276 -1.30 -21.58 -14.31
CA ALA A 276 -1.34 -22.71 -15.24
C ALA A 276 -2.75 -22.84 -15.85
N LYS A 277 -2.89 -23.65 -16.93
CA LYS A 277 -4.21 -23.98 -17.52
C LYS A 277 -5.16 -24.67 -16.52
N LYS A 278 -4.61 -25.46 -15.63
CA LYS A 278 -5.31 -26.12 -14.52
C LYS A 278 -4.42 -26.07 -13.29
N TYR A 279 -4.94 -25.63 -12.16
CA TYR A 279 -4.20 -25.57 -10.90
C TYR A 279 -5.15 -25.65 -9.72
N ILE A 280 -4.64 -26.10 -8.57
CA ILE A 280 -5.34 -26.08 -7.30
C ILE A 280 -4.95 -24.81 -6.55
N ARG A 281 -5.93 -24.02 -6.17
CA ARG A 281 -5.72 -22.83 -5.36
C ARG A 281 -6.18 -23.08 -3.94
N THR A 282 -5.24 -23.10 -3.00
CA THR A 282 -5.56 -23.15 -1.57
C THR A 282 -5.79 -21.73 -1.05
N MET A 283 -6.98 -21.48 -0.52
CA MET A 283 -7.33 -20.23 0.14
C MET A 283 -7.48 -20.45 1.64
N ARG A 284 -6.86 -19.59 2.44
CA ARG A 284 -7.11 -19.55 3.88
C ARG A 284 -8.30 -18.62 4.14
N ILE A 285 -9.33 -19.18 4.75
CA ILE A 285 -10.52 -18.42 5.16
C ILE A 285 -10.60 -18.51 6.68
N ASN A 286 -10.68 -17.35 7.33
CA ASN A 286 -10.91 -17.32 8.76
C ASN A 286 -12.34 -17.80 9.04
N LYS A 287 -12.47 -18.77 9.93
CA LYS A 287 -13.77 -19.18 10.43
C LYS A 287 -14.35 -18.00 11.22
N ILE A 288 -15.44 -17.45 10.73
CA ILE A 288 -16.23 -16.48 11.50
C ILE A 288 -16.98 -17.30 12.54
N ASN A 289 -16.58 -17.19 13.80
CA ASN A 289 -17.32 -17.76 14.91
C ASN A 289 -18.47 -16.85 15.31
#